data_fe73bd14111481936895b9fded8e6659
#
_entry.id   fe73bd14111481936895b9fded8e6659
#
_cell.length_a   1.000
_cell.length_b   1.000
_cell.length_c   1.000
_cell.angle_alpha   90.00
_cell.angle_beta   90.00
_cell.angle_gamma   90.00
#
_symmetry.space_group_name_H-M   'P 1'
#
loop_
_entity.id
_entity.type
_entity.pdbx_description
1 polymer ?
#
loop_
_entity_poly.entity_id
_entity_poly.type
_entity_poly.pdbx_seq_one_letter_code
_entity_poly.pdbx_strand_id
1 'polypeptide(L)'
;MNRRTFVKTLPAVAALAAAMPAAAEEAAAPAPAPNLEPIILPKPETDGGKSVLAALCDRRTNRNISDKALPPQVLSNLLWAAFGVNRQSGPFGQVGRTAATASNSQEIDLYVVMAQGTYLYEAAPHRLVPVVAGDLRDKVGHHRRRRSSGPGAPVRLVFVADIAKYAQSRLQEPGLKDAEIQKSYYNVATGLIAGNVYLFAASQGLAAWFHNCDKTGLAAELKLRPDQRVLYAQTVGYPATD
;
A
#
# COMPACT_ATOMS: atom_id res chain seq x y z
N MET A 1 -25.39 -60.49 -55.84
CA MET A 1 -25.16 -61.32 -54.64
C MET A 1 -24.16 -60.56 -53.73
N ASN A 2 -24.66 -60.08 -52.64
CA ASN A 2 -23.97 -59.16 -51.73
C ASN A 2 -23.22 -59.96 -50.67
N ARG A 3 -21.96 -59.58 -50.41
CA ARG A 3 -21.22 -60.02 -49.21
C ARG A 3 -20.97 -58.74 -48.36
N ARG A 4 -21.64 -58.68 -47.24
CA ARG A 4 -21.44 -57.65 -46.20
C ARG A 4 -20.19 -58.05 -45.41
N THR A 5 -19.21 -57.13 -45.39
CA THR A 5 -18.06 -57.19 -44.46
C THR A 5 -18.35 -56.39 -43.20
N PHE A 6 -18.37 -57.03 -42.06
CA PHE A 6 -18.63 -56.47 -40.76
C PHE A 6 -17.30 -56.02 -40.18
N VAL A 7 -17.07 -54.71 -40.09
CA VAL A 7 -15.92 -54.11 -39.39
C VAL A 7 -16.32 -53.90 -37.95
N LYS A 8 -15.65 -54.60 -37.02
CA LYS A 8 -15.75 -54.42 -35.59
C LYS A 8 -14.91 -53.21 -35.19
N THR A 9 -15.52 -52.12 -34.82
CA THR A 9 -14.86 -50.97 -34.17
C THR A 9 -14.76 -51.20 -32.65
N LEU A 10 -13.53 -51.25 -32.14
CA LEU A 10 -13.22 -51.19 -30.71
C LEU A 10 -13.37 -49.76 -30.21
N PRO A 11 -13.94 -49.52 -29.03
CA PRO A 11 -13.96 -48.18 -28.44
C PRO A 11 -12.59 -47.83 -27.88
N ALA A 12 -12.03 -46.72 -28.34
CA ALA A 12 -10.86 -46.09 -27.72
C ALA A 12 -11.24 -45.50 -26.36
N VAL A 13 -10.65 -46.03 -25.31
CA VAL A 13 -10.76 -45.44 -23.99
C VAL A 13 -9.84 -44.21 -23.97
N ALA A 14 -10.46 -43.03 -24.04
CA ALA A 14 -9.76 -41.77 -23.80
C ALA A 14 -9.46 -41.64 -22.31
N ALA A 15 -8.20 -41.72 -21.92
CA ALA A 15 -7.74 -41.40 -20.58
C ALA A 15 -7.83 -39.88 -20.39
N LEU A 16 -8.79 -39.44 -19.57
CA LEU A 16 -8.91 -38.08 -19.14
C LEU A 16 -7.80 -37.81 -18.11
N ALA A 17 -6.69 -37.24 -18.54
CA ALA A 17 -5.70 -36.69 -17.62
C ALA A 17 -6.30 -35.46 -16.92
N ALA A 18 -6.65 -35.61 -15.65
CA ALA A 18 -7.04 -34.51 -14.80
C ALA A 18 -5.82 -33.59 -14.60
N ALA A 19 -5.83 -32.44 -15.26
CA ALA A 19 -4.88 -31.37 -14.96
C ALA A 19 -5.17 -30.87 -13.56
N MET A 20 -4.28 -31.11 -12.61
CA MET A 20 -4.28 -30.47 -11.31
C MET A 20 -4.11 -28.96 -11.52
N PRO A 21 -4.92 -28.10 -10.87
CA PRO A 21 -4.66 -26.67 -10.90
C PRO A 21 -3.27 -26.43 -10.29
N ALA A 22 -2.41 -25.74 -11.04
CA ALA A 22 -1.16 -25.23 -10.50
C ALA A 22 -1.48 -24.36 -9.28
N ALA A 23 -0.91 -24.70 -8.14
CA ALA A 23 -0.98 -23.88 -6.96
C ALA A 23 -0.52 -22.47 -7.35
N ALA A 24 -1.39 -21.48 -7.13
CA ALA A 24 -1.02 -20.08 -7.30
C ALA A 24 0.15 -19.83 -6.36
N GLU A 25 1.32 -19.57 -6.93
CA GLU A 25 2.52 -19.18 -6.21
C GLU A 25 2.17 -17.85 -5.49
N GLU A 26 2.02 -17.94 -4.18
CA GLU A 26 1.79 -16.81 -3.31
C GLU A 26 2.97 -15.85 -3.53
N ALA A 27 2.69 -14.67 -4.09
CA ALA A 27 3.70 -13.70 -4.44
C ALA A 27 4.49 -13.35 -3.19
N ALA A 28 5.69 -13.91 -3.06
CA ALA A 28 6.54 -13.77 -1.90
C ALA A 28 6.81 -12.27 -1.63
N ALA A 29 6.60 -11.87 -0.38
CA ALA A 29 7.05 -10.57 0.11
C ALA A 29 8.56 -10.42 -0.16
N PRO A 30 9.06 -9.20 -0.47
CA PRO A 30 10.48 -8.98 -0.70
C PRO A 30 11.30 -9.50 0.48
N ALA A 31 12.39 -10.22 0.19
CA ALA A 31 13.29 -10.74 1.22
C ALA A 31 13.79 -9.60 2.13
N PRO A 32 13.82 -9.77 3.46
CA PRO A 32 14.21 -8.72 4.38
C PRO A 32 15.63 -8.23 4.10
N ALA A 33 15.82 -6.91 4.17
CA ALA A 33 17.14 -6.31 4.04
C ALA A 33 18.04 -6.80 5.21
N PRO A 34 19.28 -7.20 4.95
CA PRO A 34 20.20 -7.62 6.00
C PRO A 34 20.38 -6.50 7.03
N ASN A 35 20.28 -6.83 8.30
CA ASN A 35 20.44 -5.95 9.47
C ASN A 35 19.30 -4.93 9.75
N LEU A 36 18.11 -5.12 9.19
CA LEU A 36 16.93 -4.32 9.51
C LEU A 36 15.84 -5.22 10.09
N GLU A 37 15.46 -4.99 11.35
CA GLU A 37 14.44 -5.82 12.02
C GLU A 37 13.03 -5.30 11.81
N PRO A 38 12.01 -6.19 11.82
CA PRO A 38 10.61 -5.78 11.82
C PRO A 38 10.28 -4.92 13.04
N ILE A 39 9.43 -3.91 12.85
CA ILE A 39 8.95 -3.06 13.93
C ILE A 39 7.51 -3.44 14.24
N ILE A 40 7.27 -4.01 15.41
CA ILE A 40 5.91 -4.22 15.93
C ILE A 40 5.41 -2.87 16.44
N LEU A 41 4.32 -2.41 15.83
CA LEU A 41 3.72 -1.12 16.21
C LEU A 41 2.87 -1.29 17.47
N PRO A 42 2.84 -0.29 18.36
CA PRO A 42 1.89 -0.27 19.46
C PRO A 42 0.44 -0.38 18.94
N LYS A 43 -0.46 -0.89 19.77
CA LYS A 43 -1.89 -0.87 19.44
C LYS A 43 -2.34 0.56 19.14
N PRO A 44 -3.05 0.80 18.01
CA PRO A 44 -3.53 2.15 17.70
C PRO A 44 -4.50 2.66 18.78
N GLU A 45 -4.31 3.92 19.14
CA GLU A 45 -5.28 4.68 19.94
C GLU A 45 -6.32 5.27 18.99
N THR A 46 -7.56 4.88 19.17
CA THR A 46 -8.68 5.26 18.28
C THR A 46 -9.54 6.38 18.85
N ASP A 47 -9.21 6.83 20.04
CA ASP A 47 -9.87 7.94 20.73
C ASP A 47 -8.94 9.17 20.80
N GLY A 48 -9.53 10.37 20.89
CA GLY A 48 -8.80 11.62 21.06
C GLY A 48 -8.57 12.38 19.76
N GLY A 49 -7.70 13.38 19.84
CA GLY A 49 -7.51 14.34 18.75
C GLY A 49 -8.65 15.33 18.60
N LYS A 50 -8.64 16.11 17.52
CA LYS A 50 -9.72 17.05 17.18
C LYS A 50 -10.89 16.31 16.54
N SER A 51 -12.09 16.84 16.66
CA SER A 51 -13.24 16.35 15.90
C SER A 51 -12.96 16.42 14.38
N VAL A 52 -13.65 15.60 13.61
CA VAL A 52 -13.49 15.57 12.14
C VAL A 52 -13.69 16.96 11.52
N LEU A 53 -14.70 17.71 11.96
CA LEU A 53 -14.99 19.05 11.45
C LEU A 53 -13.88 20.03 11.81
N ALA A 54 -13.35 19.99 13.03
CA ALA A 54 -12.22 20.81 13.43
C ALA A 54 -10.93 20.44 12.66
N ALA A 55 -10.68 19.14 12.44
CA ALA A 55 -9.56 18.70 11.63
C ALA A 55 -9.70 19.15 10.17
N LEU A 56 -10.91 19.15 9.60
CA LEU A 56 -11.16 19.68 8.25
C LEU A 56 -10.89 21.18 8.16
N CYS A 57 -11.26 21.97 9.17
CA CYS A 57 -10.96 23.41 9.25
C CYS A 57 -9.43 23.67 9.28
N ASP A 58 -8.66 22.83 9.97
CA ASP A 58 -7.22 23.00 10.15
C ASP A 58 -6.39 22.35 9.05
N ARG A 59 -6.98 21.39 8.31
CA ARG A 59 -6.29 20.64 7.27
C ARG A 59 -5.71 21.54 6.18
N ARG A 60 -4.40 21.54 6.04
CA ARG A 60 -3.67 22.27 4.99
C ARG A 60 -2.44 21.48 4.55
N THR A 61 -1.93 21.77 3.38
CA THR A 61 -0.60 21.32 2.97
C THR A 61 0.45 22.18 3.68
N ASN A 62 1.22 21.56 4.55
CA ASN A 62 2.36 22.19 5.19
C ASN A 62 3.65 21.48 4.75
N ARG A 63 4.58 22.23 4.12
CA ARG A 63 5.85 21.72 3.61
C ARG A 63 7.01 22.00 4.54
N ASN A 64 6.82 22.86 5.54
CA ASN A 64 7.81 23.19 6.56
C ASN A 64 7.71 22.15 7.69
N ILE A 65 8.46 21.05 7.54
CA ILE A 65 8.40 19.87 8.41
C ILE A 65 9.77 19.69 9.07
N SER A 66 9.78 19.62 10.39
CA SER A 66 11.01 19.40 11.17
C SER A 66 11.52 17.97 11.06
N ASP A 67 12.73 17.75 11.50
CA ASP A 67 13.38 16.43 11.57
C ASP A 67 13.06 15.67 12.87
N LYS A 68 12.26 16.28 13.76
CA LYS A 68 11.87 15.66 15.02
C LYS A 68 11.16 14.33 14.76
N ALA A 69 11.72 13.25 15.32
CA ALA A 69 11.16 11.92 15.19
C ALA A 69 9.71 11.84 15.70
N LEU A 70 8.88 11.07 15.03
CA LEU A 70 7.55 10.73 15.55
C LEU A 70 7.69 9.64 16.62
N PRO A 71 7.06 9.80 17.80
CA PRO A 71 6.96 8.73 18.78
C PRO A 71 6.33 7.47 18.16
N PRO A 72 6.71 6.26 18.60
CA PRO A 72 6.16 5.02 18.06
C PRO A 72 4.63 4.96 18.09
N GLN A 73 3.99 5.51 19.13
CA GLN A 73 2.54 5.56 19.22
C GLN A 73 1.92 6.47 18.16
N VAL A 74 2.53 7.63 17.91
CA VAL A 74 2.04 8.57 16.87
C VAL A 74 2.20 7.96 15.48
N LEU A 75 3.32 7.27 15.22
CA LEU A 75 3.53 6.53 13.97
C LEU A 75 2.51 5.41 13.80
N SER A 76 2.23 4.65 14.86
CA SER A 76 1.21 3.62 14.87
C SER A 76 -0.17 4.18 14.51
N ASN A 77 -0.60 5.23 15.21
CA ASN A 77 -1.88 5.88 14.99
C ASN A 77 -1.98 6.46 13.56
N LEU A 78 -0.90 7.06 13.05
CA LEU A 78 -0.82 7.59 11.68
C LEU A 78 -1.05 6.48 10.64
N LEU A 79 -0.36 5.36 10.77
CA LEU A 79 -0.43 4.26 9.80
C LEU A 79 -1.79 3.55 9.86
N TRP A 80 -2.34 3.39 11.07
CA TRP A 80 -3.70 2.89 11.24
C TRP A 80 -4.73 3.84 10.62
N ALA A 81 -4.65 5.13 10.89
CA ALA A 81 -5.55 6.13 10.30
C ALA A 81 -5.44 6.12 8.77
N ALA A 82 -4.23 6.02 8.22
CA ALA A 82 -4.00 5.98 6.78
C ALA A 82 -4.71 4.80 6.12
N PHE A 83 -4.36 3.56 6.51
CA PHE A 83 -4.86 2.36 5.84
C PHE A 83 -4.90 1.13 6.77
N GLY A 84 -5.17 1.33 8.05
CA GLY A 84 -5.29 0.26 9.04
C GLY A 84 -6.54 -0.58 8.92
N VAL A 85 -6.57 -1.71 9.63
CA VAL A 85 -7.77 -2.54 9.75
C VAL A 85 -8.69 -1.92 10.80
N ASN A 86 -9.91 -1.58 10.42
CA ASN A 86 -10.92 -1.03 11.31
C ASN A 86 -12.11 -1.96 11.53
N ARG A 87 -12.22 -3.04 10.76
CA ARG A 87 -13.24 -4.08 10.89
C ARG A 87 -12.63 -5.44 10.59
N GLN A 88 -12.76 -6.38 11.53
CA GLN A 88 -12.25 -7.75 11.36
C GLN A 88 -13.10 -8.58 10.40
N SER A 89 -14.39 -8.25 10.29
CA SER A 89 -15.30 -8.89 9.35
C SER A 89 -16.04 -7.80 8.56
N GLY A 90 -15.74 -7.70 7.29
CA GLY A 90 -16.40 -6.84 6.33
C GLY A 90 -17.22 -7.65 5.32
N PRO A 91 -17.77 -7.02 4.28
CA PRO A 91 -18.41 -7.71 3.18
C PRO A 91 -17.49 -8.80 2.62
N PHE A 92 -18.08 -9.92 2.22
CA PHE A 92 -17.37 -11.08 1.64
C PHE A 92 -16.36 -11.75 2.59
N GLY A 93 -16.45 -11.51 3.92
CA GLY A 93 -15.56 -12.11 4.92
C GLY A 93 -14.12 -11.60 4.85
N GLN A 94 -13.88 -10.47 4.21
CA GLN A 94 -12.58 -9.79 4.22
C GLN A 94 -12.55 -8.71 5.31
N VAL A 95 -11.35 -8.41 5.81
CA VAL A 95 -11.17 -7.28 6.73
C VAL A 95 -11.50 -5.96 6.03
N GLY A 96 -12.08 -5.01 6.79
CA GLY A 96 -12.26 -3.64 6.31
C GLY A 96 -11.11 -2.75 6.70
N ARG A 97 -10.83 -1.76 5.85
CA ARG A 97 -9.79 -0.75 6.05
C ARG A 97 -10.39 0.60 6.40
N THR A 98 -9.56 1.49 6.93
CA THR A 98 -9.91 2.89 7.18
C THR A 98 -10.16 3.69 5.91
N ALA A 99 -9.61 3.28 4.78
CA ALA A 99 -9.92 3.80 3.46
C ALA A 99 -10.55 2.71 2.58
N ALA A 100 -11.50 3.08 1.74
CA ALA A 100 -12.13 2.17 0.79
C ALA A 100 -11.23 1.94 -0.43
N THR A 101 -11.37 0.75 -1.04
CA THR A 101 -10.80 0.40 -2.33
C THR A 101 -11.85 -0.28 -3.20
N ALA A 102 -11.69 -0.27 -4.52
CA ALA A 102 -12.62 -0.92 -5.43
C ALA A 102 -12.71 -2.42 -5.09
N SER A 103 -13.94 -2.92 -4.93
CA SER A 103 -14.23 -4.32 -4.59
C SER A 103 -13.44 -4.85 -3.37
N ASN A 104 -13.03 -3.97 -2.46
CA ASN A 104 -12.15 -4.26 -1.32
C ASN A 104 -10.84 -4.97 -1.73
N SER A 105 -10.30 -4.67 -2.89
CA SER A 105 -9.06 -5.25 -3.43
C SER A 105 -7.82 -4.93 -2.61
N GLN A 106 -7.86 -3.83 -1.86
CA GLN A 106 -6.76 -3.37 -0.99
C GLN A 106 -5.41 -3.30 -1.71
N GLU A 107 -5.45 -2.87 -2.96
CA GLU A 107 -4.34 -2.86 -3.90
C GLU A 107 -3.21 -1.89 -3.55
N ILE A 108 -3.43 -0.98 -2.59
CA ILE A 108 -2.39 -0.03 -2.19
C ILE A 108 -1.50 -0.62 -1.10
N ASP A 109 -0.22 -0.73 -1.41
CA ASP A 109 0.85 -0.96 -0.47
C ASP A 109 1.39 0.37 0.03
N LEU A 110 1.55 0.48 1.36
CA LEU A 110 2.06 1.68 1.99
C LEU A 110 3.49 1.42 2.49
N TYR A 111 4.47 2.00 1.79
CA TYR A 111 5.86 1.95 2.20
C TYR A 111 6.18 3.13 3.11
N VAL A 112 6.86 2.86 4.20
CA VAL A 112 7.24 3.83 5.24
C VAL A 112 8.74 4.03 5.19
N VAL A 113 9.18 5.20 4.70
CA VAL A 113 10.58 5.55 4.56
C VAL A 113 11.01 6.41 5.75
N MET A 114 11.97 5.90 6.50
CA MET A 114 12.54 6.51 7.71
C MET A 114 14.06 6.53 7.64
N ALA A 115 14.72 7.18 8.59
CA ALA A 115 16.18 7.31 8.62
C ALA A 115 16.94 5.95 8.63
N GLN A 116 16.42 4.96 9.35
CA GLN A 116 17.05 3.65 9.48
C GLN A 116 16.75 2.71 8.30
N GLY A 117 15.68 2.98 7.53
CA GLY A 117 15.31 2.13 6.41
C GLY A 117 13.90 2.36 5.91
N THR A 118 13.55 1.59 4.89
CA THR A 118 12.22 1.56 4.29
C THR A 118 11.53 0.26 4.67
N TYR A 119 10.27 0.38 5.05
CA TYR A 119 9.44 -0.71 5.52
C TYR A 119 8.13 -0.77 4.74
N LEU A 120 7.58 -1.97 4.59
CA LEU A 120 6.21 -2.18 4.15
C LEU A 120 5.28 -2.25 5.37
N TYR A 121 4.21 -1.48 5.37
CA TYR A 121 3.20 -1.55 6.42
C TYR A 121 2.24 -2.71 6.18
N GLU A 122 2.28 -3.69 7.07
CA GLU A 122 1.30 -4.78 7.14
C GLU A 122 0.21 -4.42 8.15
N ALA A 123 -0.98 -4.11 7.67
CA ALA A 123 -2.03 -3.57 8.52
C ALA A 123 -2.74 -4.63 9.39
N ALA A 124 -2.84 -5.88 8.93
CA ALA A 124 -3.49 -6.93 9.73
C ALA A 124 -2.69 -7.29 10.99
N PRO A 125 -1.38 -7.59 10.92
CA PRO A 125 -0.55 -7.76 12.11
C PRO A 125 -0.10 -6.42 12.73
N HIS A 126 -0.43 -5.29 12.12
CA HIS A 126 -0.06 -3.94 12.53
C HIS A 126 1.44 -3.79 12.81
N ARG A 127 2.25 -4.05 11.79
CA ARG A 127 3.72 -4.02 11.88
C ARG A 127 4.35 -3.41 10.62
N LEU A 128 5.62 -3.08 10.74
CA LEU A 128 6.47 -2.66 9.64
C LEU A 128 7.45 -3.79 9.31
N VAL A 129 7.42 -4.27 8.06
CA VAL A 129 8.32 -5.31 7.56
C VAL A 129 9.47 -4.64 6.80
N PRO A 130 10.73 -4.94 7.11
CA PRO A 130 11.87 -4.33 6.45
C PRO A 130 11.93 -4.67 4.95
N VAL A 131 12.22 -3.66 4.13
CA VAL A 131 12.38 -3.80 2.68
C VAL A 131 13.77 -3.38 2.24
N VAL A 132 14.23 -2.19 2.61
CA VAL A 132 15.54 -1.65 2.24
C VAL A 132 16.16 -0.99 3.46
N ALA A 133 17.40 -1.37 3.80
CA ALA A 133 18.18 -0.71 4.84
C ALA A 133 18.77 0.61 4.35
N GLY A 134 18.97 1.56 5.27
CA GLY A 134 19.55 2.86 4.97
C GLY A 134 18.50 3.93 4.65
N ASP A 135 18.95 5.17 4.64
CA ASP A 135 18.08 6.34 4.50
C ASP A 135 17.78 6.66 3.03
N LEU A 136 16.57 6.35 2.60
CA LEU A 136 16.07 6.67 1.27
C LEU A 136 15.18 7.95 1.24
N ARG A 137 15.08 8.69 2.36
CA ARG A 137 14.18 9.85 2.42
C ARG A 137 14.48 10.89 1.34
N ASP A 138 15.75 11.12 1.00
CA ASP A 138 16.13 12.05 -0.06
C ASP A 138 15.70 11.60 -1.47
N LYS A 139 15.57 10.29 -1.69
CA LYS A 139 15.09 9.71 -2.95
C LYS A 139 13.58 9.91 -3.16
N VAL A 140 12.81 10.06 -2.07
CA VAL A 140 11.35 10.25 -2.14
C VAL A 140 10.97 11.65 -2.59
N GLY A 141 11.87 12.64 -2.46
CA GLY A 141 11.62 14.01 -2.85
C GLY A 141 11.74 14.27 -4.36
N HIS A 142 11.17 15.36 -4.85
CA HIS A 142 11.39 15.85 -6.21
C HIS A 142 12.78 16.47 -6.33
N HIS A 143 13.60 16.03 -7.28
CA HIS A 143 14.96 16.54 -7.56
C HIS A 143 15.02 18.05 -7.84
N ARG A 144 13.92 18.69 -8.19
CA ARG A 144 13.88 20.13 -8.52
C ARG A 144 13.84 21.07 -7.32
N ARG A 145 13.64 20.59 -6.08
CA ARG A 145 13.55 21.46 -4.88
C ARG A 145 14.44 20.97 -3.74
N ARG A 146 15.73 20.85 -3.99
CA ARG A 146 16.77 20.63 -2.95
C ARG A 146 16.80 21.69 -1.83
N ARG A 147 15.95 22.74 -1.90
CA ARG A 147 15.99 23.87 -0.96
C ARG A 147 14.85 23.95 0.06
N SER A 148 13.83 23.12 -0.01
CA SER A 148 12.66 23.24 0.88
C SER A 148 12.34 22.03 1.76
N SER A 149 13.03 20.93 1.60
CA SER A 149 13.01 19.86 2.58
C SER A 149 14.37 19.84 3.24
N GLY A 150 14.47 20.42 4.42
CA GLY A 150 15.62 20.19 5.31
C GLY A 150 15.89 18.67 5.39
N PRO A 151 17.06 18.27 5.88
CA PRO A 151 17.53 16.88 5.81
C PRO A 151 16.64 15.86 6.49
N GLY A 152 15.40 16.21 6.93
CA GLY A 152 14.95 15.40 7.92
C GLY A 152 13.52 15.16 8.25
N ALA A 153 12.51 15.48 7.47
CA ALA A 153 11.15 15.01 7.84
C ALA A 153 11.22 13.51 8.20
N PRO A 154 10.72 13.12 9.40
CA PRO A 154 11.02 11.80 9.98
C PRO A 154 10.39 10.65 9.19
N VAL A 155 9.25 10.88 8.55
CA VAL A 155 8.47 9.86 7.86
C VAL A 155 8.06 10.34 6.48
N ARG A 156 8.30 9.50 5.47
CA ARG A 156 7.74 9.66 4.14
C ARG A 156 7.00 8.39 3.75
N LEU A 157 5.71 8.54 3.46
CA LEU A 157 4.87 7.46 2.98
C LEU A 157 4.96 7.41 1.45
N VAL A 158 5.23 6.24 0.88
CA VAL A 158 5.21 6.01 -0.56
C VAL A 158 4.04 5.07 -0.87
N PHE A 159 3.15 5.51 -1.74
CA PHE A 159 1.99 4.74 -2.17
C PHE A 159 2.34 3.94 -3.41
N VAL A 160 2.17 2.63 -3.34
CA VAL A 160 2.44 1.70 -4.43
C VAL A 160 1.17 0.91 -4.72
N ALA A 161 0.72 0.92 -5.98
CA ALA A 161 -0.34 0.02 -6.40
C ALA A 161 0.24 -1.34 -6.74
N ASP A 162 -0.29 -2.38 -6.15
CA ASP A 162 -0.02 -3.78 -6.47
C ASP A 162 -1.18 -4.31 -7.32
N ILE A 163 -0.97 -4.36 -8.63
CA ILE A 163 -2.00 -4.71 -9.61
C ILE A 163 -2.44 -6.18 -9.46
N ALA A 164 -1.54 -7.06 -9.00
CA ALA A 164 -1.86 -8.47 -8.79
C ALA A 164 -3.00 -8.67 -7.77
N LYS A 165 -3.17 -7.76 -6.83
CA LYS A 165 -4.23 -7.84 -5.81
C LYS A 165 -5.64 -7.73 -6.39
N TYR A 166 -5.83 -7.11 -7.55
CA TYR A 166 -7.14 -7.09 -8.21
C TYR A 166 -7.62 -8.50 -8.58
N ALA A 167 -6.72 -9.38 -9.02
CA ALA A 167 -7.07 -10.76 -9.31
C ALA A 167 -7.43 -11.57 -8.05
N GLN A 168 -6.97 -11.14 -6.88
CA GLN A 168 -7.22 -11.79 -5.58
C GLN A 168 -8.49 -11.28 -4.89
N SER A 169 -9.12 -10.21 -5.40
CA SER A 169 -10.34 -9.67 -4.82
C SER A 169 -11.46 -10.73 -4.86
N ARG A 170 -12.13 -10.92 -3.73
CA ARG A 170 -13.25 -11.89 -3.63
C ARG A 170 -14.47 -11.47 -4.43
N LEU A 171 -14.69 -10.17 -4.57
CA LEU A 171 -15.71 -9.64 -5.47
C LEU A 171 -15.04 -9.28 -6.79
N GLN A 172 -15.31 -10.07 -7.83
CA GLN A 172 -14.82 -9.83 -9.18
C GLN A 172 -15.84 -9.00 -9.97
N GLU A 173 -15.34 -7.94 -10.62
CA GLU A 173 -16.10 -7.12 -11.55
C GLU A 173 -15.23 -6.85 -12.80
N PRO A 174 -15.84 -6.50 -13.95
CA PRO A 174 -15.11 -6.28 -15.21
C PRO A 174 -13.98 -5.24 -15.08
N GLY A 175 -14.20 -4.16 -14.31
CA GLY A 175 -13.23 -3.08 -14.11
C GLY A 175 -11.92 -3.53 -13.46
N LEU A 176 -11.94 -4.62 -12.66
CA LEU A 176 -10.72 -5.16 -12.06
C LEU A 176 -9.77 -5.82 -13.07
N LYS A 177 -10.20 -6.01 -14.32
CA LYS A 177 -9.42 -6.60 -15.41
C LYS A 177 -9.06 -5.58 -16.50
N ASP A 178 -9.62 -4.39 -16.45
CA ASP A 178 -9.36 -3.31 -17.39
C ASP A 178 -8.27 -2.37 -16.85
N ALA A 179 -7.18 -2.21 -17.58
CA ALA A 179 -6.01 -1.45 -17.13
C ALA A 179 -6.29 0.05 -16.90
N GLU A 180 -7.18 0.67 -17.71
CA GLU A 180 -7.53 2.07 -17.53
C GLU A 180 -8.47 2.28 -16.35
N ILE A 181 -9.39 1.33 -16.11
CA ILE A 181 -10.26 1.36 -14.95
C ILE A 181 -9.45 1.09 -13.66
N GLN A 182 -8.55 0.10 -13.66
CA GLN A 182 -7.60 -0.13 -12.55
C GLN A 182 -6.82 1.12 -12.19
N LYS A 183 -6.35 1.86 -13.21
CA LYS A 183 -5.64 3.12 -13.03
C LYS A 183 -6.50 4.18 -12.32
N SER A 184 -7.78 4.26 -12.65
CA SER A 184 -8.72 5.10 -11.92
C SER A 184 -8.85 4.64 -10.46
N TYR A 185 -9.04 3.35 -10.22
CA TYR A 185 -9.26 2.78 -8.90
C TYR A 185 -8.09 3.03 -7.95
N TYR A 186 -6.85 2.67 -8.34
CA TYR A 186 -5.71 2.88 -7.44
C TYR A 186 -5.39 4.35 -7.21
N ASN A 187 -5.67 5.26 -8.15
CA ASN A 187 -5.50 6.69 -7.90
C ASN A 187 -6.54 7.23 -6.92
N VAL A 188 -7.80 6.79 -7.02
CA VAL A 188 -8.86 7.14 -6.06
C VAL A 188 -8.53 6.59 -4.68
N ALA A 189 -8.18 5.31 -4.57
CA ALA A 189 -7.79 4.68 -3.31
C ALA A 189 -6.62 5.43 -2.65
N THR A 190 -5.60 5.78 -3.42
CA THR A 190 -4.47 6.60 -2.93
C THR A 190 -4.94 7.95 -2.39
N GLY A 191 -5.85 8.62 -3.09
CA GLY A 191 -6.43 9.89 -2.64
C GLY A 191 -7.18 9.77 -1.32
N LEU A 192 -7.95 8.69 -1.13
CA LEU A 192 -8.68 8.43 0.12
C LEU A 192 -7.71 8.17 1.29
N ILE A 193 -6.67 7.37 1.07
CA ILE A 193 -5.64 7.11 2.09
C ILE A 193 -4.89 8.39 2.43
N ALA A 194 -4.47 9.17 1.43
CA ALA A 194 -3.79 10.44 1.64
C ALA A 194 -4.68 11.48 2.37
N GLY A 195 -5.98 11.46 2.10
CA GLY A 195 -6.98 12.26 2.82
C GLY A 195 -7.03 11.91 4.31
N ASN A 196 -7.05 10.61 4.65
CA ASN A 196 -6.97 10.14 6.02
C ASN A 196 -5.69 10.62 6.74
N VAL A 197 -4.54 10.53 6.06
CA VAL A 197 -3.25 11.04 6.59
C VAL A 197 -3.33 12.55 6.87
N TYR A 198 -3.91 13.34 5.97
CA TYR A 198 -4.08 14.77 6.17
C TYR A 198 -5.00 15.09 7.36
N LEU A 199 -6.13 14.38 7.49
CA LEU A 199 -7.06 14.59 8.60
C LEU A 199 -6.44 14.19 9.94
N PHE A 200 -5.73 13.05 9.96
CA PHE A 200 -4.99 12.64 11.15
C PHE A 200 -3.92 13.68 11.52
N ALA A 201 -3.12 14.12 10.56
CA ALA A 201 -2.10 15.15 10.80
C ALA A 201 -2.71 16.44 11.37
N ALA A 202 -3.80 16.92 10.80
CA ALA A 202 -4.50 18.11 11.30
C ALA A 202 -5.07 17.90 12.71
N SER A 203 -5.59 16.70 13.02
CA SER A 203 -6.14 16.40 14.34
C SER A 203 -5.06 16.32 15.43
N GLN A 204 -3.83 15.98 15.06
CA GLN A 204 -2.70 15.79 15.97
C GLN A 204 -1.69 16.94 15.96
N GLY A 205 -1.97 18.03 15.22
CA GLY A 205 -1.04 19.16 15.11
C GLY A 205 0.24 18.83 14.32
N LEU A 206 0.20 17.80 13.46
CA LEU A 206 1.28 17.46 12.57
C LEU A 206 1.19 18.24 11.25
N ALA A 207 2.32 18.36 10.58
CA ALA A 207 2.43 18.85 9.21
C ALA A 207 2.41 17.68 8.23
N ALA A 208 1.72 17.84 7.11
CA ALA A 208 1.67 16.86 6.06
C ALA A 208 1.71 17.51 4.66
N TRP A 209 2.38 16.83 3.72
CA TRP A 209 2.51 17.26 2.34
C TRP A 209 2.42 16.06 1.41
N PHE A 210 1.33 15.98 0.63
CA PHE A 210 1.16 15.01 -0.45
C PHE A 210 1.80 15.55 -1.73
N HIS A 211 2.64 14.74 -2.42
CA HIS A 211 3.43 15.20 -3.54
C HIS A 211 3.76 14.07 -4.54
N ASN A 212 4.16 14.46 -5.73
CA ASN A 212 4.75 13.54 -6.67
C ASN A 212 6.17 13.14 -6.22
N CYS A 213 6.69 12.03 -6.75
CA CYS A 213 8.01 11.48 -6.45
C CYS A 213 8.66 10.90 -7.71
N ASP A 214 9.95 10.55 -7.63
CA ASP A 214 10.62 9.81 -8.69
C ASP A 214 10.12 8.36 -8.71
N LYS A 215 9.15 8.10 -9.56
CA LYS A 215 8.48 6.78 -9.63
C LYS A 215 9.42 5.68 -10.09
N THR A 216 10.26 5.96 -11.09
CA THR A 216 11.19 4.99 -11.67
C THR A 216 12.33 4.68 -10.71
N GLY A 217 12.95 5.72 -10.14
CA GLY A 217 14.03 5.55 -9.16
C GLY A 217 13.56 4.80 -7.92
N LEU A 218 12.39 5.16 -7.37
CA LEU A 218 11.84 4.46 -6.21
C LEU A 218 11.44 3.02 -6.52
N ALA A 219 10.91 2.73 -7.70
CA ALA A 219 10.59 1.34 -8.08
C ALA A 219 11.85 0.46 -8.08
N ALA A 220 12.98 1.00 -8.57
CA ALA A 220 14.26 0.30 -8.55
C ALA A 220 14.81 0.12 -7.12
N GLU A 221 14.83 1.20 -6.30
CA GLU A 221 15.30 1.15 -4.90
C GLU A 221 14.48 0.17 -4.05
N LEU A 222 13.17 0.15 -4.23
CA LEU A 222 12.24 -0.74 -3.52
C LEU A 222 12.19 -2.15 -4.10
N LYS A 223 12.89 -2.42 -5.20
CA LYS A 223 12.89 -3.71 -5.93
C LYS A 223 11.48 -4.19 -6.26
N LEU A 224 10.65 -3.28 -6.74
CA LEU A 224 9.25 -3.57 -7.05
C LEU A 224 9.12 -4.53 -8.22
N ARG A 225 8.10 -5.38 -8.17
CA ARG A 225 7.73 -6.27 -9.27
C ARG A 225 7.17 -5.47 -10.46
N PRO A 226 7.16 -6.05 -11.68
CA PRO A 226 6.62 -5.38 -12.87
C PRO A 226 5.14 -4.97 -12.78
N ASP A 227 4.37 -5.64 -11.93
CA ASP A 227 2.95 -5.37 -11.67
C ASP A 227 2.71 -4.40 -10.50
N GLN A 228 3.76 -3.85 -9.90
CA GLN A 228 3.68 -2.81 -8.89
C GLN A 228 3.99 -1.42 -9.49
N ARG A 229 3.29 -0.39 -9.05
CA ARG A 229 3.39 0.98 -9.56
C ARG A 229 3.57 1.97 -8.42
N VAL A 230 4.69 2.68 -8.38
CA VAL A 230 4.84 3.85 -7.50
C VAL A 230 3.90 4.95 -8.00
N LEU A 231 3.08 5.49 -7.12
CA LEU A 231 2.06 6.50 -7.45
C LEU A 231 2.46 7.90 -6.99
N TYR A 232 2.49 8.10 -5.69
CA TYR A 232 2.75 9.36 -5.02
C TYR A 232 3.48 9.12 -3.71
N ALA A 233 3.87 10.20 -3.05
CA ALA A 233 4.39 10.17 -1.70
C ALA A 233 3.68 11.21 -0.82
N GLN A 234 3.74 11.00 0.50
CA GLN A 234 3.26 11.96 1.49
C GLN A 234 4.27 12.07 2.64
N THR A 235 4.80 13.26 2.85
CA THR A 235 5.73 13.55 3.92
C THR A 235 4.96 14.01 5.14
N VAL A 236 5.30 13.46 6.33
CA VAL A 236 4.61 13.74 7.60
C VAL A 236 5.64 13.91 8.71
N GLY A 237 5.38 14.84 9.61
CA GLY A 237 6.17 15.12 10.81
C GLY A 237 5.62 16.30 11.60
N TYR A 238 6.38 16.76 12.56
CA TYR A 238 5.99 18.00 13.25
C TYR A 238 6.28 19.21 12.36
N PRO A 239 5.46 20.29 12.44
CA PRO A 239 5.81 21.53 11.77
C PRO A 239 7.17 22.03 12.30
N ALA A 240 8.02 22.53 11.40
CA ALA A 240 9.20 23.26 11.84
C ALA A 240 8.75 24.59 12.46
N THR A 241 9.38 24.96 13.55
CA THR A 241 9.27 26.33 14.11
C THR A 241 10.15 27.23 13.27
N ASP A 242 9.63 28.38 12.90
CA ASP A 242 10.37 29.46 12.24
C ASP A 242 11.48 29.99 13.17
#